data_f5394f3dc65dd4fb788677eadc8b559e
#
_entry.id   f5394f3dc65dd4fb788677eadc8b559e
#
_cell.length_a   1.000
_cell.length_b   1.000
_cell.length_c   1.000
_cell.angle_alpha   90.00
_cell.angle_beta   90.00
_cell.angle_gamma   90.00
#
_symmetry.space_group_name_H-M   'P 1'
#
loop_
_entity.id
_entity.type
_entity.pdbx_description
1 polymer ?
#
loop_
_entity_poly.entity_id
_entity_poly.type
_entity_poly.pdbx_seq_one_letter_code
_entity_poly.pdbx_strand_id
1 'polypeptide(L)'
;MWKAPEWFSERLHKDFPQLEVVHLTSYDELEDDLRDAEIVIAWSLRPEQFKIASKLRWIHSPAAAVHQLIFPELVNSDVILTNSSQVHGPVVAEHVIALLFAVAKKLPDAVRFQEKHIWGQESMWRGRPRPRELAGATAGLVGLGSIGREVAKRASSLGMRIVAVREHPEKGSPEHVEQVFSSSQIDDLLSQSDYVILAAPLTPATRSLMNAMRFAKMTFDACLINVSRGALVDEAALAQALREKKIGGAALDVFAQEPLPPDSPLWDLENLLITPHTAALTEKLWERHYKLFAENLHRYVAHQPLLAVVDKQRGY
;
A
#
# COMPACT_ATOMS: atom_id res chain seq x y z
N MET A 1 -1.96 4.45 16.67
CA MET A 1 -2.65 3.82 15.52
C MET A 1 -2.42 2.32 15.48
N TRP A 2 -1.22 1.84 15.76
CA TRP A 2 -0.84 0.43 15.60
C TRP A 2 -0.88 -0.40 16.90
N LYS A 3 -1.48 0.12 17.96
CA LYS A 3 -1.78 -0.66 19.17
C LYS A 3 -3.15 -1.32 19.01
N ALA A 4 -3.21 -2.62 19.26
CA ALA A 4 -4.47 -3.34 19.29
C ALA A 4 -5.37 -2.73 20.37
N PRO A 5 -6.66 -2.48 20.10
CA PRO A 5 -7.58 -2.03 21.14
C PRO A 5 -7.83 -3.15 22.15
N GLU A 6 -8.23 -2.80 23.38
CA GLU A 6 -8.49 -3.77 24.47
C GLU A 6 -9.50 -4.85 24.07
N TRP A 7 -10.56 -4.46 23.36
CA TRP A 7 -11.58 -5.42 22.91
C TRP A 7 -11.01 -6.54 22.03
N PHE A 8 -9.83 -6.34 21.39
CA PHE A 8 -9.22 -7.36 20.55
C PHE A 8 -8.73 -8.55 21.37
N SER A 9 -8.04 -8.31 22.47
CA SER A 9 -7.60 -9.35 23.41
C SER A 9 -8.77 -9.95 24.18
N GLU A 10 -9.72 -9.15 24.64
CA GLU A 10 -10.95 -9.62 25.30
C GLU A 10 -11.73 -10.58 24.40
N ARG A 11 -11.85 -10.25 23.12
CA ARG A 11 -12.55 -11.09 22.15
C ARG A 11 -11.78 -12.37 21.87
N LEU A 12 -10.43 -12.32 21.81
CA LEU A 12 -9.60 -13.52 21.71
C LEU A 12 -9.78 -14.45 22.89
N HIS A 13 -9.81 -13.94 24.13
CA HIS A 13 -10.11 -14.74 25.32
C HIS A 13 -11.46 -15.44 25.24
N LYS A 14 -12.48 -14.73 24.71
CA LYS A 14 -13.83 -15.27 24.56
C LYS A 14 -13.91 -16.35 23.48
N ASP A 15 -13.32 -16.08 22.31
CA ASP A 15 -13.46 -16.95 21.13
C ASP A 15 -12.47 -18.14 21.18
N PHE A 16 -11.38 -18.02 21.97
CA PHE A 16 -10.35 -19.05 22.16
C PHE A 16 -10.03 -19.28 23.66
N PRO A 17 -10.97 -19.79 24.46
CA PRO A 17 -10.82 -19.93 25.91
C PRO A 17 -9.70 -20.91 26.34
N GLN A 18 -9.21 -21.72 25.42
CA GLN A 18 -8.08 -22.65 25.65
C GLN A 18 -6.71 -21.97 25.56
N LEU A 19 -6.65 -20.70 25.12
CA LEU A 19 -5.40 -19.97 24.96
C LEU A 19 -5.25 -18.93 26.09
N GLU A 20 -4.05 -18.82 26.60
CA GLU A 20 -3.65 -17.69 27.42
C GLU A 20 -3.30 -16.49 26.50
N VAL A 21 -4.02 -15.39 26.67
CA VAL A 21 -3.81 -14.18 25.86
C VAL A 21 -3.31 -13.08 26.76
N VAL A 22 -2.12 -12.55 26.51
CA VAL A 22 -1.53 -11.44 27.25
C VAL A 22 -1.58 -10.21 26.37
N HIS A 23 -2.14 -9.11 26.87
CA HIS A 23 -2.17 -7.82 26.20
C HIS A 23 -1.14 -6.87 26.80
N LEU A 24 -0.07 -6.63 26.09
CA LEU A 24 1.00 -5.73 26.52
C LEU A 24 0.73 -4.31 26.03
N THR A 25 0.79 -3.35 26.96
CA THR A 25 0.61 -1.93 26.67
C THR A 25 1.94 -1.20 26.47
N SER A 26 3.04 -1.78 26.92
CA SER A 26 4.40 -1.25 26.87
C SER A 26 5.40 -2.31 26.36
N TYR A 27 6.47 -1.85 25.74
CA TYR A 27 7.61 -2.69 25.36
C TYR A 27 8.52 -3.03 26.55
N ASP A 28 8.37 -2.35 27.69
CA ASP A 28 9.25 -2.55 28.87
C ASP A 28 8.92 -3.86 29.61
N GLU A 29 7.69 -4.35 29.47
CA GLU A 29 7.19 -5.59 30.09
C GLU A 29 7.34 -6.83 29.15
N LEU A 30 7.83 -6.61 27.94
CA LEU A 30 7.79 -7.61 26.87
C LEU A 30 8.68 -8.83 27.11
N GLU A 31 9.82 -8.68 27.82
CA GLU A 31 10.83 -9.72 27.87
C GLU A 31 10.41 -10.97 28.66
N ASP A 32 9.65 -10.80 29.75
CA ASP A 32 9.21 -11.93 30.57
C ASP A 32 8.11 -12.75 29.84
N ASP A 33 7.17 -12.06 29.19
CA ASP A 33 6.08 -12.72 28.46
C ASP A 33 6.57 -13.38 27.16
N LEU A 34 7.61 -12.83 26.52
CA LEU A 34 8.19 -13.42 25.30
C LEU A 34 8.80 -14.81 25.51
N ARG A 35 9.33 -15.12 26.69
CA ARG A 35 9.98 -16.42 26.98
C ARG A 35 9.04 -17.59 26.77
N ASP A 36 7.77 -17.40 27.12
CA ASP A 36 6.75 -18.43 27.08
C ASP A 36 5.78 -18.28 25.91
N ALA A 37 5.85 -17.18 25.16
CA ALA A 37 4.99 -16.90 24.03
C ALA A 37 5.23 -17.89 22.88
N GLU A 38 4.18 -18.55 22.44
CA GLU A 38 4.17 -19.40 21.23
C GLU A 38 3.76 -18.58 19.98
N ILE A 39 2.90 -17.58 20.16
CA ILE A 39 2.38 -16.72 19.11
C ILE A 39 2.53 -15.26 19.53
N VAL A 40 3.03 -14.43 18.65
CA VAL A 40 3.18 -12.99 18.89
C VAL A 40 2.51 -12.18 17.78
N ILE A 41 1.66 -11.22 18.17
CA ILE A 41 1.18 -10.16 17.28
C ILE A 41 2.06 -8.93 17.51
N ALA A 42 2.89 -8.58 16.55
CA ALA A 42 3.81 -7.45 16.70
C ALA A 42 4.03 -6.69 15.41
N TRP A 43 4.13 -5.36 15.52
CA TRP A 43 4.61 -4.50 14.44
C TRP A 43 6.09 -4.69 14.17
N SER A 44 6.88 -4.81 15.23
CA SER A 44 8.32 -5.02 15.17
C SER A 44 8.76 -5.94 16.30
N LEU A 45 9.84 -6.67 16.08
CA LEU A 45 10.52 -7.48 17.07
C LEU A 45 12.01 -7.34 16.81
N ARG A 46 12.80 -7.06 17.85
CA ARG A 46 14.26 -6.92 17.73
C ARG A 46 14.94 -8.29 17.77
N PRO A 47 16.12 -8.45 17.16
CA PRO A 47 16.88 -9.71 17.23
C PRO A 47 17.12 -10.21 18.66
N GLU A 48 17.39 -9.30 19.61
CA GLU A 48 17.60 -9.62 21.02
C GLU A 48 16.33 -10.19 21.66
N GLN A 49 15.17 -9.60 21.38
CA GLN A 49 13.86 -10.05 21.85
C GLN A 49 13.50 -11.41 21.23
N PHE A 50 13.79 -11.61 19.95
CA PHE A 50 13.57 -12.87 19.26
C PHE A 50 14.38 -14.02 19.89
N LYS A 51 15.64 -13.77 20.32
CA LYS A 51 16.50 -14.77 20.98
C LYS A 51 15.93 -15.24 22.32
N ILE A 52 15.19 -14.37 23.02
CA ILE A 52 14.56 -14.70 24.32
C ILE A 52 13.34 -15.59 24.09
N ALA A 53 12.61 -15.43 22.98
CA ALA A 53 11.35 -16.08 22.67
C ALA A 53 11.55 -17.56 22.23
N SER A 54 12.02 -18.39 23.14
CA SER A 54 12.44 -19.79 22.83
C SER A 54 11.31 -20.72 22.40
N LYS A 55 10.05 -20.41 22.77
CA LYS A 55 8.86 -21.18 22.40
C LYS A 55 8.13 -20.66 21.17
N LEU A 56 8.59 -19.53 20.59
CA LEU A 56 7.92 -18.86 19.52
C LEU A 56 7.83 -19.71 18.25
N ARG A 57 6.62 -19.84 17.71
CA ARG A 57 6.31 -20.60 16.49
C ARG A 57 5.71 -19.74 15.39
N TRP A 58 4.99 -18.67 15.76
CA TRP A 58 4.31 -17.84 14.80
C TRP A 58 4.32 -16.37 15.21
N ILE A 59 4.69 -15.49 14.26
CA ILE A 59 4.58 -14.05 14.37
C ILE A 59 3.52 -13.58 13.37
N HIS A 60 2.54 -12.81 13.82
CA HIS A 60 1.60 -12.10 12.96
C HIS A 60 1.88 -10.60 12.96
N SER A 61 2.19 -10.05 11.79
CA SER A 61 2.34 -8.60 11.63
C SER A 61 1.00 -7.95 11.30
N PRO A 62 0.54 -6.91 12.05
CA PRO A 62 -0.63 -6.14 11.68
C PRO A 62 -0.39 -5.22 10.47
N ALA A 63 0.83 -5.19 9.95
CA ALA A 63 1.18 -4.46 8.72
C ALA A 63 1.10 -5.35 7.48
N ALA A 64 0.97 -4.73 6.32
CA ALA A 64 1.18 -5.40 5.03
C ALA A 64 2.66 -5.60 4.73
N ALA A 65 3.51 -4.62 5.04
CA ALA A 65 4.95 -4.73 4.89
C ALA A 65 5.60 -5.18 6.20
N VAL A 66 6.61 -6.02 6.10
CA VAL A 66 7.26 -6.69 7.24
C VAL A 66 8.75 -6.42 7.36
N HIS A 67 9.28 -5.40 6.66
CA HIS A 67 10.71 -5.09 6.64
C HIS A 67 11.30 -4.89 8.06
N GLN A 68 10.51 -4.40 9.01
CA GLN A 68 10.91 -4.24 10.43
C GLN A 68 10.97 -5.56 11.22
N LEU A 69 10.50 -6.66 10.62
CA LEU A 69 10.57 -8.00 11.19
C LEU A 69 11.57 -8.90 10.44
N ILE A 70 12.12 -8.44 9.31
CA ILE A 70 13.06 -9.21 8.52
C ILE A 70 14.48 -8.96 9.02
N PHE A 71 15.00 -9.90 9.79
CA PHE A 71 16.40 -9.95 10.26
C PHE A 71 16.93 -11.39 10.17
N PRO A 72 18.27 -11.59 10.13
CA PRO A 72 18.86 -12.89 9.80
C PRO A 72 18.39 -14.04 10.67
N GLU A 73 18.22 -13.83 11.96
CA GLU A 73 17.80 -14.88 12.89
C GLU A 73 16.37 -15.37 12.59
N LEU A 74 15.42 -14.47 12.30
CA LEU A 74 14.05 -14.86 11.92
C LEU A 74 14.05 -15.51 10.54
N VAL A 75 14.80 -14.96 9.58
CA VAL A 75 14.85 -15.51 8.21
C VAL A 75 15.30 -16.96 8.22
N ASN A 76 16.29 -17.30 9.05
CA ASN A 76 16.88 -18.65 9.16
C ASN A 76 16.17 -19.57 10.16
N SER A 77 15.04 -19.15 10.77
CA SER A 77 14.29 -19.95 11.74
C SER A 77 13.09 -20.67 11.09
N ASP A 78 12.51 -21.61 11.82
CA ASP A 78 11.25 -22.28 11.46
C ASP A 78 10.02 -21.47 11.88
N VAL A 79 10.18 -20.31 12.53
CA VAL A 79 9.07 -19.46 12.96
C VAL A 79 8.32 -18.94 11.75
N ILE A 80 7.01 -19.18 11.71
CA ILE A 80 6.15 -18.70 10.62
C ILE A 80 5.95 -17.20 10.79
N LEU A 81 6.07 -16.45 9.72
CA LEU A 81 5.69 -15.04 9.67
C LEU A 81 4.47 -14.87 8.76
N THR A 82 3.40 -14.28 9.29
CA THR A 82 2.23 -13.87 8.51
C THR A 82 2.05 -12.36 8.58
N ASN A 83 1.39 -11.78 7.59
CA ASN A 83 1.13 -10.35 7.53
C ASN A 83 -0.35 -10.04 7.27
N SER A 84 -0.70 -8.76 7.36
CA SER A 84 -2.06 -8.29 7.12
C SER A 84 -2.27 -7.69 5.72
N SER A 85 -1.51 -8.14 4.72
CA SER A 85 -1.62 -7.63 3.35
C SER A 85 -3.04 -7.74 2.76
N GLN A 86 -3.80 -8.77 3.14
CA GLN A 86 -5.17 -8.96 2.69
C GLN A 86 -6.18 -8.00 3.36
N VAL A 87 -5.85 -7.48 4.55
CA VAL A 87 -6.70 -6.55 5.31
C VAL A 87 -6.78 -5.18 4.64
N HIS A 88 -5.66 -4.72 4.08
CA HIS A 88 -5.53 -3.37 3.54
C HIS A 88 -6.04 -3.23 2.09
N GLY A 89 -6.14 -4.33 1.34
CA GLY A 89 -6.53 -4.30 -0.08
C GLY A 89 -7.77 -3.45 -0.36
N PRO A 90 -8.93 -3.74 0.25
CA PRO A 90 -10.17 -3.01 -0.03
C PRO A 90 -10.10 -1.52 0.32
N VAL A 91 -9.55 -1.15 1.49
CA VAL A 91 -9.55 0.25 1.95
C VAL A 91 -8.55 1.09 1.15
N VAL A 92 -7.37 0.55 0.85
CA VAL A 92 -6.39 1.25 -0.01
C VAL A 92 -6.92 1.40 -1.42
N ALA A 93 -7.64 0.42 -1.95
CA ALA A 93 -8.28 0.54 -3.25
C ALA A 93 -9.35 1.63 -3.28
N GLU A 94 -10.16 1.78 -2.23
CA GLU A 94 -11.12 2.88 -2.10
C GLU A 94 -10.41 4.24 -2.10
N HIS A 95 -9.28 4.36 -1.39
CA HIS A 95 -8.45 5.56 -1.40
C HIS A 95 -7.90 5.86 -2.81
N VAL A 96 -7.41 4.85 -3.53
CA VAL A 96 -6.96 5.01 -4.94
C VAL A 96 -8.09 5.52 -5.81
N ILE A 97 -9.31 4.99 -5.68
CA ILE A 97 -10.48 5.47 -6.43
C ILE A 97 -10.80 6.93 -6.09
N ALA A 98 -10.70 7.32 -4.81
CA ALA A 98 -10.86 8.71 -4.40
C ALA A 98 -9.80 9.62 -5.03
N LEU A 99 -8.52 9.21 -5.03
CA LEU A 99 -7.44 9.93 -5.69
C LEU A 99 -7.65 10.02 -7.21
N LEU A 100 -8.09 8.94 -7.87
CA LEU A 100 -8.44 8.94 -9.30
C LEU A 100 -9.49 10.01 -9.60
N PHE A 101 -10.59 10.05 -8.83
CA PHE A 101 -11.60 11.09 -9.01
C PHE A 101 -11.06 12.49 -8.70
N ALA A 102 -10.27 12.64 -7.64
CA ALA A 102 -9.71 13.92 -7.25
C ALA A 102 -8.84 14.52 -8.37
N VAL A 103 -7.93 13.72 -8.96
CA VAL A 103 -7.06 14.20 -10.04
C VAL A 103 -7.81 14.33 -11.36
N ALA A 104 -8.71 13.39 -11.70
CA ALA A 104 -9.47 13.42 -12.94
C ALA A 104 -10.44 14.63 -13.00
N LYS A 105 -11.11 14.94 -11.89
CA LYS A 105 -12.06 16.05 -11.78
C LYS A 105 -11.44 17.35 -11.29
N LYS A 106 -10.11 17.36 -11.05
CA LYS A 106 -9.41 18.56 -10.57
C LYS A 106 -9.98 19.11 -9.26
N LEU A 107 -10.35 18.23 -8.33
CA LEU A 107 -10.92 18.65 -7.05
C LEU A 107 -9.96 19.53 -6.23
N PRO A 108 -8.62 19.28 -6.20
CA PRO A 108 -7.69 20.19 -5.52
C PRO A 108 -7.73 21.63 -6.08
N ASP A 109 -7.89 21.79 -7.40
CA ASP A 109 -8.02 23.12 -8.00
C ASP A 109 -9.33 23.79 -7.57
N ALA A 110 -10.43 23.02 -7.55
CA ALA A 110 -11.72 23.53 -7.09
C ALA A 110 -11.67 24.00 -5.62
N VAL A 111 -11.00 23.25 -4.74
CA VAL A 111 -10.79 23.64 -3.32
C VAL A 111 -9.98 24.94 -3.24
N ARG A 112 -8.88 25.08 -4.00
CA ARG A 112 -8.08 26.32 -4.04
C ARG A 112 -8.89 27.53 -4.53
N PHE A 113 -9.80 27.34 -5.49
CA PHE A 113 -10.71 28.41 -5.94
C PHE A 113 -11.72 28.75 -4.85
N GLN A 114 -12.26 27.73 -4.15
CA GLN A 114 -13.18 27.95 -3.02
C GLN A 114 -12.54 28.76 -1.92
N GLU A 115 -11.28 28.44 -1.52
CA GLU A 115 -10.52 29.16 -0.50
C GLU A 115 -10.30 30.65 -0.87
N LYS A 116 -10.18 30.95 -2.17
CA LYS A 116 -10.01 32.29 -2.70
C LYS A 116 -11.34 33.00 -3.01
N HIS A 117 -12.48 32.37 -2.75
CA HIS A 117 -13.81 32.85 -3.14
C HIS A 117 -13.94 33.15 -4.64
N ILE A 118 -13.32 32.34 -5.49
CA ILE A 118 -13.33 32.47 -6.95
C ILE A 118 -14.23 31.42 -7.59
N TRP A 119 -15.12 31.80 -8.48
CA TRP A 119 -15.87 30.89 -9.33
C TRP A 119 -15.00 30.40 -10.49
N GLY A 120 -14.20 29.34 -10.27
CA GLY A 120 -13.12 28.92 -11.15
C GLY A 120 -13.49 28.12 -12.39
N GLN A 121 -14.77 28.04 -12.79
CA GLN A 121 -15.27 27.18 -13.88
C GLN A 121 -14.49 27.36 -15.19
N GLU A 122 -14.32 28.60 -15.65
CA GLU A 122 -13.64 28.91 -16.91
C GLU A 122 -12.13 28.56 -16.83
N SER A 123 -11.49 28.87 -15.70
CA SER A 123 -10.08 28.54 -15.46
C SER A 123 -9.83 27.04 -15.48
N MET A 124 -10.70 26.26 -14.88
CA MET A 124 -10.62 24.79 -14.90
C MET A 124 -10.84 24.23 -16.30
N TRP A 125 -11.77 24.83 -17.09
CA TRP A 125 -12.06 24.39 -18.46
C TRP A 125 -10.91 24.73 -19.44
N ARG A 126 -10.28 25.90 -19.30
CA ARG A 126 -9.16 26.33 -20.15
C ARG A 126 -7.83 25.75 -19.72
N GLY A 127 -7.69 25.32 -18.45
CA GLY A 127 -6.49 24.72 -17.88
C GLY A 127 -6.06 23.44 -18.60
N ARG A 128 -4.79 23.06 -18.44
CA ARG A 128 -4.23 21.81 -18.96
C ARG A 128 -3.54 21.04 -17.84
N PRO A 129 -3.80 19.71 -17.69
CA PRO A 129 -4.86 18.94 -18.36
C PRO A 129 -6.25 19.42 -17.93
N ARG A 130 -7.26 19.21 -18.77
CA ARG A 130 -8.66 19.50 -18.45
C ARG A 130 -9.25 18.45 -17.49
N PRO A 131 -10.37 18.73 -16.79
CA PRO A 131 -11.15 17.67 -16.15
C PRO A 131 -11.51 16.56 -17.13
N ARG A 132 -11.35 15.30 -16.71
CA ARG A 132 -11.54 14.11 -17.55
C ARG A 132 -12.61 13.19 -16.98
N GLU A 133 -13.09 12.28 -17.81
CA GLU A 133 -13.86 11.11 -17.38
C GLU A 133 -12.92 9.94 -17.11
N LEU A 134 -13.30 9.06 -16.18
CA LEU A 134 -12.59 7.81 -15.95
C LEU A 134 -13.02 6.72 -16.92
N ALA A 135 -14.28 6.76 -17.36
CA ALA A 135 -14.79 5.83 -18.37
C ALA A 135 -13.98 5.96 -19.67
N GLY A 136 -13.50 4.84 -20.18
CA GLY A 136 -12.64 4.75 -21.36
C GLY A 136 -11.17 5.09 -21.12
N ALA A 137 -10.78 5.61 -19.96
CA ALA A 137 -9.39 5.85 -19.61
C ALA A 137 -8.67 4.55 -19.22
N THR A 138 -7.35 4.49 -19.40
CA THR A 138 -6.52 3.34 -19.06
C THR A 138 -5.86 3.53 -17.71
N ALA A 139 -6.09 2.59 -16.78
CA ALA A 139 -5.36 2.47 -15.52
C ALA A 139 -4.26 1.40 -15.65
N GLY A 140 -2.99 1.82 -15.53
CA GLY A 140 -1.83 0.95 -15.51
C GLY A 140 -1.42 0.62 -14.07
N LEU A 141 -1.58 -0.65 -13.67
CA LEU A 141 -1.28 -1.12 -12.32
C LEU A 141 0.13 -1.68 -12.26
N VAL A 142 1.00 -1.09 -11.47
CA VAL A 142 2.31 -1.66 -11.16
C VAL A 142 2.19 -2.49 -9.89
N GLY A 143 1.98 -3.79 -10.07
CA GLY A 143 1.70 -4.77 -9.02
C GLY A 143 0.23 -5.24 -8.98
N LEU A 144 0.05 -6.58 -8.99
CA LEU A 144 -1.25 -7.27 -8.93
C LEU A 144 -1.39 -8.12 -7.65
N GLY A 145 -0.93 -7.57 -6.52
CA GLY A 145 -1.19 -8.11 -5.18
C GLY A 145 -2.63 -7.86 -4.71
N SER A 146 -2.88 -7.93 -3.41
CA SER A 146 -4.19 -7.68 -2.81
C SER A 146 -4.75 -6.29 -3.18
N ILE A 147 -3.93 -5.24 -3.09
CA ILE A 147 -4.32 -3.87 -3.45
C ILE A 147 -4.62 -3.75 -4.94
N GLY A 148 -3.68 -4.18 -5.81
CA GLY A 148 -3.84 -4.03 -7.26
C GLY A 148 -5.09 -4.73 -7.81
N ARG A 149 -5.44 -5.91 -7.29
CA ARG A 149 -6.68 -6.63 -7.68
C ARG A 149 -7.94 -5.89 -7.25
N GLU A 150 -7.95 -5.34 -6.03
CA GLU A 150 -9.07 -4.57 -5.52
C GLU A 150 -9.26 -3.24 -6.26
N VAL A 151 -8.15 -2.61 -6.70
CA VAL A 151 -8.17 -1.43 -7.58
C VAL A 151 -8.70 -1.82 -8.96
N ALA A 152 -8.19 -2.91 -9.56
CA ALA A 152 -8.65 -3.39 -10.87
C ALA A 152 -10.17 -3.61 -10.88
N LYS A 153 -10.69 -4.31 -9.87
CA LYS A 153 -12.12 -4.57 -9.71
C LYS A 153 -12.96 -3.29 -9.68
N ARG A 154 -12.55 -2.29 -8.88
CA ARG A 154 -13.29 -1.04 -8.72
C ARG A 154 -13.15 -0.13 -9.94
N ALA A 155 -11.95 0.02 -10.48
CA ALA A 155 -11.68 0.87 -11.61
C ALA A 155 -12.35 0.34 -12.89
N SER A 156 -12.39 -0.99 -13.10
CA SER A 156 -13.11 -1.58 -14.22
C SER A 156 -14.62 -1.33 -14.13
N SER A 157 -15.22 -1.32 -12.94
CA SER A 157 -16.65 -0.99 -12.77
C SER A 157 -16.97 0.48 -13.05
N LEU A 158 -15.95 1.35 -13.10
CA LEU A 158 -16.06 2.74 -13.56
C LEU A 158 -15.85 2.89 -15.09
N GLY A 159 -15.77 1.78 -15.82
CA GLY A 159 -15.56 1.78 -17.26
C GLY A 159 -14.10 2.01 -17.69
N MET A 160 -13.11 1.90 -16.78
CA MET A 160 -11.72 2.01 -17.12
C MET A 160 -11.18 0.71 -17.76
N ARG A 161 -10.28 0.85 -18.70
CA ARG A 161 -9.44 -0.24 -19.20
C ARG A 161 -8.30 -0.49 -18.21
N ILE A 162 -8.09 -1.74 -17.79
CA ILE A 162 -7.07 -2.10 -16.81
C ILE A 162 -5.95 -2.89 -17.49
N VAL A 163 -4.73 -2.39 -17.38
CA VAL A 163 -3.50 -3.10 -17.75
C VAL A 163 -2.58 -3.19 -16.53
N ALA A 164 -1.73 -4.20 -16.45
CA ALA A 164 -0.92 -4.39 -15.26
C ALA A 164 0.46 -4.96 -15.55
N VAL A 165 1.42 -4.65 -14.67
CA VAL A 165 2.73 -5.32 -14.59
C VAL A 165 2.77 -6.18 -13.34
N ARG A 166 3.27 -7.41 -13.45
CA ARG A 166 3.58 -8.29 -12.34
C ARG A 166 4.84 -9.11 -12.59
N GLU A 167 5.47 -9.56 -11.50
CA GLU A 167 6.69 -10.37 -11.56
C GLU A 167 6.47 -11.72 -12.24
N HIS A 168 5.30 -12.33 -12.05
CA HIS A 168 4.91 -13.64 -12.57
C HIS A 168 3.75 -13.53 -13.57
N PRO A 169 4.01 -13.04 -14.80
CA PRO A 169 2.96 -12.85 -15.82
C PRO A 169 2.35 -14.18 -16.30
N GLU A 170 3.07 -15.30 -16.16
CA GLU A 170 2.62 -16.64 -16.50
C GLU A 170 1.42 -17.11 -15.67
N LYS A 171 1.14 -16.46 -14.51
CA LYS A 171 -0.09 -16.70 -13.73
C LYS A 171 -1.36 -16.16 -14.39
N GLY A 172 -1.22 -15.62 -15.61
CA GLY A 172 -2.33 -15.12 -16.43
C GLY A 172 -2.91 -13.79 -15.96
N SER A 173 -3.93 -13.31 -16.68
CA SER A 173 -4.69 -12.11 -16.31
C SER A 173 -5.80 -12.47 -15.33
N PRO A 174 -5.82 -11.89 -14.13
CA PRO A 174 -6.96 -12.05 -13.24
C PRO A 174 -8.18 -11.32 -13.81
N GLU A 175 -9.35 -11.65 -13.26
CA GLU A 175 -10.59 -10.93 -13.59
C GLU A 175 -10.41 -9.41 -13.51
N HIS A 176 -11.03 -8.67 -14.41
CA HIS A 176 -10.96 -7.22 -14.56
C HIS A 176 -9.63 -6.66 -15.09
N VAL A 177 -8.66 -7.48 -15.49
CA VAL A 177 -7.39 -7.04 -16.10
C VAL A 177 -7.33 -7.53 -17.55
N GLU A 178 -7.26 -6.59 -18.48
CA GLU A 178 -7.26 -6.91 -19.92
C GLU A 178 -5.91 -7.48 -20.36
N GLN A 179 -4.81 -6.89 -19.87
CA GLN A 179 -3.47 -7.30 -20.27
C GLN A 179 -2.50 -7.26 -19.08
N VAL A 180 -1.66 -8.29 -18.99
CA VAL A 180 -0.59 -8.39 -18.00
C VAL A 180 0.77 -8.41 -18.72
N PHE A 181 1.63 -7.51 -18.29
CA PHE A 181 3.02 -7.38 -18.73
C PHE A 181 3.99 -7.98 -17.71
N SER A 182 5.16 -8.38 -18.16
CA SER A 182 6.30 -8.69 -17.29
C SER A 182 6.94 -7.42 -16.72
N SER A 183 7.76 -7.56 -15.69
CA SER A 183 8.49 -6.42 -15.09
C SER A 183 9.41 -5.71 -16.07
N SER A 184 9.95 -6.41 -17.08
CA SER A 184 10.78 -5.83 -18.14
C SER A 184 9.99 -4.98 -19.15
N GLN A 185 8.67 -5.15 -19.22
CA GLN A 185 7.77 -4.46 -20.14
C GLN A 185 7.02 -3.29 -19.46
N ILE A 186 7.53 -2.77 -18.35
CA ILE A 186 6.88 -1.65 -17.65
C ILE A 186 6.72 -0.42 -18.54
N ASP A 187 7.66 -0.18 -19.45
CA ASP A 187 7.61 0.96 -20.38
C ASP A 187 6.41 0.87 -21.34
N ASP A 188 6.02 -0.37 -21.73
CA ASP A 188 4.83 -0.60 -22.56
C ASP A 188 3.54 -0.27 -21.80
N LEU A 189 3.50 -0.55 -20.48
CA LEU A 189 2.39 -0.14 -19.64
C LEU A 189 2.35 1.39 -19.49
N LEU A 190 3.50 2.04 -19.24
CA LEU A 190 3.57 3.48 -19.03
C LEU A 190 3.09 4.28 -20.22
N SER A 191 3.47 3.84 -21.45
CA SER A 191 3.16 4.54 -22.70
C SER A 191 1.67 4.53 -23.09
N GLN A 192 0.86 3.63 -22.51
CA GLN A 192 -0.56 3.50 -22.81
C GLN A 192 -1.49 3.84 -21.65
N SER A 193 -0.93 4.26 -20.49
CA SER A 193 -1.70 4.51 -19.29
C SER A 193 -2.00 5.99 -19.11
N ASP A 194 -3.28 6.33 -18.88
CA ASP A 194 -3.69 7.66 -18.42
C ASP A 194 -3.43 7.85 -16.93
N TYR A 195 -3.52 6.78 -16.15
CA TYR A 195 -3.26 6.75 -14.72
C TYR A 195 -2.35 5.57 -14.40
N VAL A 196 -1.17 5.85 -13.84
CA VAL A 196 -0.21 4.82 -13.40
C VAL A 196 -0.32 4.69 -11.89
N ILE A 197 -0.67 3.50 -11.39
CA ILE A 197 -0.92 3.25 -9.97
C ILE A 197 0.13 2.28 -9.44
N LEU A 198 0.93 2.73 -8.47
CA LEU A 198 1.95 1.93 -7.82
C LEU A 198 1.35 1.16 -6.64
N ALA A 199 1.30 -0.16 -6.75
CA ALA A 199 0.83 -1.11 -5.73
C ALA A 199 1.81 -2.29 -5.57
N ALA A 200 3.08 -2.11 -5.96
CA ALA A 200 4.16 -3.09 -5.83
C ALA A 200 4.89 -2.96 -4.49
N PRO A 201 5.47 -4.04 -3.94
CA PRO A 201 6.31 -3.96 -2.75
C PRO A 201 7.62 -3.20 -3.05
N LEU A 202 8.22 -2.62 -2.00
CA LEU A 202 9.56 -2.08 -2.08
C LEU A 202 10.57 -3.22 -1.97
N THR A 203 11.35 -3.40 -3.01
CA THR A 203 12.47 -4.36 -3.12
C THR A 203 13.68 -3.65 -3.73
N PRO A 204 14.87 -4.25 -3.73
CA PRO A 204 16.00 -3.69 -4.47
C PRO A 204 15.69 -3.41 -5.95
N ALA A 205 14.87 -4.26 -6.59
CA ALA A 205 14.48 -4.13 -8.01
C ALA A 205 13.43 -3.03 -8.26
N THR A 206 12.63 -2.66 -7.24
CA THR A 206 11.57 -1.66 -7.36
C THR A 206 11.94 -0.30 -6.76
N ARG A 207 13.08 -0.19 -6.08
CA ARG A 207 13.60 1.09 -5.58
C ARG A 207 13.84 2.04 -6.74
N SER A 208 13.35 3.28 -6.63
CA SER A 208 13.39 4.30 -7.70
C SER A 208 12.88 3.76 -9.05
N LEU A 209 11.88 2.89 -8.97
CA LEU A 209 11.25 2.30 -10.16
C LEU A 209 10.76 3.39 -11.11
N MET A 210 10.11 4.43 -10.58
CA MET A 210 9.71 5.61 -11.33
C MET A 210 10.81 6.67 -11.22
N ASN A 211 11.60 6.79 -12.27
CA ASN A 211 12.71 7.72 -12.42
C ASN A 211 12.51 8.61 -13.66
N ALA A 212 13.45 9.51 -13.94
CA ALA A 212 13.34 10.46 -15.05
C ALA A 212 13.12 9.79 -16.41
N MET A 213 13.77 8.65 -16.68
CA MET A 213 13.59 7.91 -17.94
C MET A 213 12.16 7.37 -18.07
N ARG A 214 11.58 6.85 -17.00
CA ARG A 214 10.22 6.32 -16.99
C ARG A 214 9.15 7.39 -16.98
N PHE A 215 9.38 8.54 -16.34
CA PHE A 215 8.49 9.69 -16.50
C PHE A 215 8.43 10.17 -17.95
N ALA A 216 9.53 10.08 -18.70
CA ALA A 216 9.55 10.40 -20.14
C ALA A 216 8.81 9.38 -21.02
N LYS A 217 8.48 8.18 -20.49
CA LYS A 217 7.67 7.15 -21.19
C LYS A 217 6.17 7.32 -20.93
N MET A 218 5.77 8.02 -19.88
CA MET A 218 4.37 8.31 -19.61
C MET A 218 3.80 9.27 -20.66
N THR A 219 2.50 9.18 -20.90
CA THR A 219 1.82 10.15 -21.76
C THR A 219 1.79 11.53 -21.12
N PHE A 220 1.79 12.57 -21.92
CA PHE A 220 1.86 13.98 -21.48
C PHE A 220 0.81 14.37 -20.42
N ASP A 221 -0.40 13.82 -20.53
CA ASP A 221 -1.50 14.11 -19.59
C ASP A 221 -1.64 13.02 -18.51
N ALA A 222 -0.77 12.00 -18.47
CA ALA A 222 -0.87 10.93 -17.49
C ALA A 222 -0.64 11.41 -16.06
N CYS A 223 -1.29 10.73 -15.11
CA CYS A 223 -1.10 10.97 -13.68
C CYS A 223 -0.49 9.74 -12.99
N LEU A 224 0.50 9.98 -12.10
CA LEU A 224 1.05 8.98 -11.21
C LEU A 224 0.28 8.94 -9.90
N ILE A 225 -0.09 7.75 -9.40
CA ILE A 225 -0.67 7.54 -8.07
C ILE A 225 0.22 6.56 -7.32
N ASN A 226 0.72 6.96 -6.14
CA ASN A 226 1.52 6.08 -5.29
C ASN A 226 0.88 5.89 -3.91
N VAL A 227 0.43 4.66 -3.64
CA VAL A 227 -0.14 4.22 -2.35
C VAL A 227 0.65 3.05 -1.76
N SER A 228 1.86 2.84 -2.25
CA SER A 228 2.71 1.71 -1.85
C SER A 228 3.84 2.16 -0.90
N ARG A 229 4.98 2.57 -1.44
CA ARG A 229 6.12 3.14 -0.69
C ARG A 229 6.73 4.30 -1.46
N GLY A 230 7.12 5.37 -0.75
CA GLY A 230 7.73 6.54 -1.36
C GLY A 230 8.99 6.22 -2.15
N ALA A 231 9.83 5.33 -1.63
CA ALA A 231 11.08 4.93 -2.26
C ALA A 231 10.95 4.18 -3.61
N LEU A 232 9.73 3.90 -4.10
CA LEU A 232 9.50 3.45 -5.47
C LEU A 232 9.67 4.59 -6.49
N VAL A 233 9.58 5.83 -6.03
CA VAL A 233 9.64 7.05 -6.84
C VAL A 233 10.92 7.81 -6.54
N ASP A 234 11.62 8.22 -7.56
CA ASP A 234 12.62 9.29 -7.47
C ASP A 234 11.85 10.62 -7.37
N GLU A 235 11.72 11.14 -6.15
CA GLU A 235 10.93 12.34 -5.87
C GLU A 235 11.51 13.60 -6.55
N ALA A 236 12.84 13.67 -6.73
CA ALA A 236 13.46 14.78 -7.44
C ALA A 236 13.11 14.73 -8.93
N ALA A 237 13.16 13.55 -9.54
CA ALA A 237 12.76 13.36 -10.93
C ALA A 237 11.26 13.61 -11.12
N LEU A 238 10.41 13.19 -10.16
CA LEU A 238 8.97 13.50 -10.18
C LEU A 238 8.72 15.01 -10.12
N ALA A 239 9.35 15.70 -9.16
CA ALA A 239 9.20 17.15 -9.02
C ALA A 239 9.60 17.89 -10.30
N GLN A 240 10.67 17.46 -10.96
CA GLN A 240 11.08 18.02 -12.25
C GLN A 240 10.03 17.74 -13.33
N ALA A 241 9.56 16.49 -13.45
CA ALA A 241 8.57 16.11 -14.46
C ALA A 241 7.25 16.88 -14.31
N LEU A 242 6.82 17.15 -13.06
CA LEU A 242 5.63 17.94 -12.74
C LEU A 242 5.81 19.43 -13.08
N ARG A 243 6.96 20.03 -12.72
CA ARG A 243 7.26 21.45 -13.06
C ARG A 243 7.36 21.68 -14.57
N GLU A 244 8.00 20.76 -15.26
CA GLU A 244 8.16 20.80 -16.73
C GLU A 244 6.90 20.33 -17.47
N LYS A 245 5.85 19.93 -16.74
CA LYS A 245 4.58 19.41 -17.28
C LYS A 245 4.80 18.23 -18.25
N LYS A 246 5.80 17.40 -18.00
CA LYS A 246 6.04 16.15 -18.75
C LYS A 246 4.95 15.13 -18.52
N ILE A 247 4.32 15.18 -17.32
CA ILE A 247 3.13 14.43 -16.97
C ILE A 247 2.06 15.39 -16.43
N GLY A 248 0.80 15.00 -16.50
CA GLY A 248 -0.34 15.83 -16.13
C GLY A 248 -0.45 16.12 -14.63
N GLY A 249 0.01 15.19 -13.78
CA GLY A 249 -0.06 15.34 -12.33
C GLY A 249 0.38 14.10 -11.57
N ALA A 250 0.30 14.18 -10.25
CA ALA A 250 0.49 13.04 -9.38
C ALA A 250 -0.39 13.12 -8.13
N ALA A 251 -0.64 11.96 -7.48
CA ALA A 251 -1.22 11.86 -6.15
C ALA A 251 -0.38 10.88 -5.32
N LEU A 252 0.18 11.35 -4.22
CA LEU A 252 1.07 10.57 -3.37
C LEU A 252 0.49 10.46 -1.97
N ASP A 253 0.34 9.23 -1.48
CA ASP A 253 0.01 8.94 -0.09
C ASP A 253 1.25 8.60 0.73
N VAL A 254 2.39 8.33 0.07
CA VAL A 254 3.63 7.86 0.68
C VAL A 254 4.85 8.59 0.13
N PHE A 255 5.88 8.78 0.97
CA PHE A 255 7.06 9.56 0.67
C PHE A 255 8.34 8.80 1.04
N ALA A 256 9.48 9.20 0.45
CA ALA A 256 10.78 8.61 0.76
C ALA A 256 11.20 8.88 2.21
N GLN A 257 10.82 10.05 2.73
CA GLN A 257 10.94 10.42 4.13
C GLN A 257 9.56 10.76 4.69
N GLU A 258 9.18 10.11 5.78
CA GLU A 258 7.91 10.33 6.48
C GLU A 258 8.16 10.60 7.97
N PRO A 259 7.56 11.65 8.56
CA PRO A 259 6.72 12.68 7.91
C PRO A 259 7.45 13.45 6.82
N LEU A 260 6.72 13.88 5.76
CA LEU A 260 7.27 14.72 4.71
C LEU A 260 7.80 16.03 5.32
N PRO A 261 9.09 16.38 5.13
CA PRO A 261 9.68 17.57 5.72
C PRO A 261 8.93 18.84 5.32
N PRO A 262 8.81 19.84 6.23
CA PRO A 262 8.10 21.09 5.95
C PRO A 262 8.71 21.92 4.81
N ASP A 263 9.99 21.75 4.55
CA ASP A 263 10.75 22.41 3.49
C ASP A 263 10.81 21.60 2.19
N SER A 264 10.08 20.50 2.09
CA SER A 264 10.02 19.70 0.88
C SER A 264 9.45 20.49 -0.28
N PRO A 265 10.13 20.52 -1.45
CA PRO A 265 9.63 21.19 -2.64
C PRO A 265 8.37 20.56 -3.25
N LEU A 266 7.94 19.43 -2.74
CA LEU A 266 6.72 18.74 -3.17
C LEU A 266 5.46 19.49 -2.71
N TRP A 267 5.51 20.22 -1.59
CA TRP A 267 4.36 20.98 -1.08
C TRP A 267 3.87 22.06 -2.04
N ASP A 268 4.79 22.66 -2.82
CA ASP A 268 4.49 23.80 -3.69
C ASP A 268 4.07 23.40 -5.12
N LEU A 269 3.96 22.09 -5.40
CA LEU A 269 3.58 21.61 -6.73
C LEU A 269 2.07 21.64 -6.91
N GLU A 270 1.56 22.54 -7.75
CA GLU A 270 0.12 22.70 -7.98
C GLU A 270 -0.57 21.46 -8.55
N ASN A 271 0.17 20.64 -9.32
CA ASN A 271 -0.32 19.42 -9.95
C ASN A 271 0.04 18.15 -9.16
N LEU A 272 0.36 18.29 -7.87
CA LEU A 272 0.56 17.20 -6.92
C LEU A 272 -0.53 17.25 -5.83
N LEU A 273 -1.22 16.11 -5.63
CA LEU A 273 -2.08 15.88 -4.49
C LEU A 273 -1.34 15.04 -3.45
N ILE A 274 -1.31 15.51 -2.22
CA ILE A 274 -0.65 14.84 -1.09
C ILE A 274 -1.70 14.36 -0.09
N THR A 275 -1.61 13.09 0.32
CA THR A 275 -2.29 12.56 1.50
C THR A 275 -1.25 11.99 2.47
N PRO A 276 -1.39 12.16 3.82
CA PRO A 276 -0.31 11.89 4.76
C PRO A 276 -0.31 10.43 5.25
N HIS A 277 -0.05 9.49 4.34
CA HIS A 277 -0.01 8.04 4.58
C HIS A 277 -1.30 7.52 5.25
N THR A 278 -2.43 7.89 4.67
CA THR A 278 -3.77 7.64 5.21
C THR A 278 -4.59 6.61 4.42
N ALA A 279 -4.04 6.08 3.33
CA ALA A 279 -4.75 5.17 2.44
C ALA A 279 -5.31 3.92 3.15
N ALA A 280 -4.67 3.46 4.23
CA ALA A 280 -5.11 2.31 5.01
C ALA A 280 -6.01 2.66 6.21
N LEU A 281 -6.29 3.95 6.45
CA LEU A 281 -7.11 4.37 7.60
C LEU A 281 -8.58 4.04 7.40
N THR A 282 -9.16 3.34 8.36
CA THR A 282 -10.60 3.03 8.42
C THR A 282 -11.00 2.68 9.84
N GLU A 283 -12.22 3.04 10.24
CA GLU A 283 -12.80 2.63 11.52
C GLU A 283 -12.88 1.09 11.68
N LYS A 284 -12.96 0.36 10.56
CA LYS A 284 -13.06 -1.11 10.52
C LYS A 284 -11.70 -1.82 10.51
N LEU A 285 -10.60 -1.11 10.71
CA LEU A 285 -9.25 -1.66 10.58
C LEU A 285 -9.04 -2.88 11.50
N TRP A 286 -9.26 -2.69 12.80
CA TRP A 286 -9.03 -3.73 13.79
C TRP A 286 -10.03 -4.90 13.69
N GLU A 287 -11.26 -4.65 13.25
CA GLU A 287 -12.22 -5.73 12.94
C GLU A 287 -11.72 -6.63 11.81
N ARG A 288 -11.11 -6.05 10.79
CA ARG A 288 -10.52 -6.83 9.69
C ARG A 288 -9.28 -7.59 10.14
N HIS A 289 -8.42 -6.98 10.96
CA HIS A 289 -7.27 -7.66 11.57
C HIS A 289 -7.73 -8.84 12.43
N TYR A 290 -8.75 -8.61 13.25
CA TYR A 290 -9.30 -9.67 14.08
C TYR A 290 -9.77 -10.88 13.25
N LYS A 291 -10.54 -10.64 12.20
CA LYS A 291 -11.05 -11.72 11.33
C LYS A 291 -9.93 -12.53 10.71
N LEU A 292 -8.91 -11.89 10.17
CA LEU A 292 -7.78 -12.59 9.58
C LEU A 292 -6.97 -13.36 10.63
N PHE A 293 -6.71 -12.73 11.77
CA PHE A 293 -5.93 -13.33 12.84
C PHE A 293 -6.68 -14.51 13.47
N ALA A 294 -7.97 -14.36 13.78
CA ALA A 294 -8.80 -15.42 14.33
C ALA A 294 -8.91 -16.63 13.37
N GLU A 295 -9.09 -16.38 12.07
CA GLU A 295 -9.05 -17.46 11.07
C GLU A 295 -7.70 -18.18 11.05
N ASN A 296 -6.59 -17.42 11.09
CA ASN A 296 -5.27 -18.03 11.18
C ASN A 296 -5.06 -18.79 12.49
N LEU A 297 -5.61 -18.31 13.59
CA LEU A 297 -5.55 -18.99 14.90
C LEU A 297 -6.31 -20.31 14.87
N HIS A 298 -7.52 -20.34 14.27
CA HIS A 298 -8.24 -21.60 14.03
C HIS A 298 -7.42 -22.58 13.20
N ARG A 299 -6.79 -22.12 12.11
CA ARG A 299 -5.91 -22.93 11.26
C ARG A 299 -4.69 -23.44 12.02
N TYR A 300 -4.07 -22.58 12.83
CA TYR A 300 -2.90 -22.94 13.64
C TYR A 300 -3.23 -24.08 14.61
N VAL A 301 -4.30 -23.93 15.38
CA VAL A 301 -4.76 -24.97 16.33
C VAL A 301 -5.14 -26.27 15.60
N ALA A 302 -5.68 -26.17 14.39
CA ALA A 302 -6.04 -27.32 13.56
C ALA A 302 -4.86 -27.89 12.73
N HIS A 303 -3.63 -27.36 12.89
CA HIS A 303 -2.45 -27.73 12.10
C HIS A 303 -2.65 -27.57 10.57
N GLN A 304 -3.43 -26.60 10.16
CA GLN A 304 -3.68 -26.25 8.76
C GLN A 304 -2.74 -25.14 8.29
N PRO A 305 -2.46 -25.04 6.97
CA PRO A 305 -1.66 -23.93 6.43
C PRO A 305 -2.26 -22.56 6.75
N LEU A 306 -1.44 -21.63 7.26
CA LEU A 306 -1.87 -20.26 7.55
C LEU A 306 -2.09 -19.44 6.29
N LEU A 307 -2.92 -18.42 6.38
CA LEU A 307 -3.14 -17.42 5.35
C LEU A 307 -2.09 -16.31 5.43
N ALA A 308 -1.80 -15.67 4.30
CA ALA A 308 -0.87 -14.54 4.21
C ALA A 308 0.53 -14.81 4.82
N VAL A 309 1.04 -16.02 4.59
CA VAL A 309 2.41 -16.38 4.97
C VAL A 309 3.39 -15.60 4.12
N VAL A 310 4.38 -15.01 4.78
CA VAL A 310 5.45 -14.23 4.17
C VAL A 310 6.59 -15.13 3.76
N ASP A 311 7.06 -14.99 2.53
CA ASP A 311 8.36 -15.50 2.12
C ASP A 311 9.44 -14.63 2.79
N LYS A 312 10.06 -15.14 3.85
CA LYS A 312 11.05 -14.41 4.65
C LYS A 312 12.32 -14.05 3.87
N GLN A 313 12.66 -14.81 2.82
CA GLN A 313 13.81 -14.53 1.96
C GLN A 313 13.54 -13.36 1.02
N ARG A 314 12.29 -13.24 0.55
CA ARG A 314 11.86 -12.15 -0.34
C ARG A 314 11.35 -10.92 0.45
N GLY A 315 10.94 -11.11 1.72
CA GLY A 315 10.44 -10.04 2.57
C GLY A 315 8.99 -9.62 2.27
N TYR A 316 8.20 -10.46 1.55
CA TYR A 316 6.79 -10.19 1.24
C TYR A 316 5.98 -11.47 0.96
#